data_705e80332d5b5d9029d693f66e3d3040
#
_entry.id   705e80332d5b5d9029d693f66e3d3040
#
_cell.length_a   1.000
_cell.length_b   1.000
_cell.length_c   1.000
_cell.angle_alpha   90.00
_cell.angle_beta   90.00
_cell.angle_gamma   90.00
#
_symmetry.space_group_name_H-M   'P 1'
#
loop_
_entity.id
_entity.type
_entity.pdbx_description
1 polymer ?
#
loop_
_entity_poly.entity_id
_entity_poly.type
_entity_poly.pdbx_seq_one_letter_code
_entity_poly.pdbx_strand_id
1 'polypeptide(L)'
;MACSDPELLKWRKVRVAVPQGVHVPMCFCGDLCKLVQSKILGDYYGMRFFMCDNFEYDPPKVSASMRAKWLDTEQSDEDKAHVEHEAASARARWQRMMHEEEQEKKRKKDQEEIRKRFEEVERQEAQERRAKAAGPEAIRKGKYPRCTQ
;
A
#
# COMPACT_ATOMS: atom_id res chain seq x y z
N MET A 1 -4.28 -10.49 -3.14
CA MET A 1 -3.61 -10.71 -4.44
C MET A 1 -2.31 -11.45 -4.18
N ALA A 2 -2.19 -12.68 -4.63
CA ALA A 2 -0.93 -13.40 -4.57
C ALA A 2 0.03 -12.75 -5.58
N CYS A 3 1.12 -12.14 -5.09
CA CYS A 3 2.22 -11.74 -5.93
C CYS A 3 2.84 -13.00 -6.55
N SER A 4 2.47 -13.27 -7.78
CA SER A 4 2.98 -14.41 -8.57
C SER A 4 4.30 -14.09 -9.25
N ASP A 5 5.06 -13.15 -8.73
CA ASP A 5 6.35 -12.80 -9.31
C ASP A 5 7.42 -13.81 -8.86
N PRO A 6 7.91 -14.69 -9.75
CA PRO A 6 8.86 -15.74 -9.40
C PRO A 6 10.21 -15.18 -8.90
N GLU A 7 10.55 -13.95 -9.24
CA GLU A 7 11.75 -13.29 -8.73
C GLU A 7 11.61 -12.88 -7.27
N LEU A 8 10.44 -12.39 -6.86
CA LEU A 8 10.17 -12.07 -5.45
C LEU A 8 10.20 -13.29 -4.54
N LEU A 9 9.85 -14.46 -5.05
CA LEU A 9 9.94 -15.72 -4.30
C LEU A 9 11.39 -16.19 -4.07
N LYS A 10 12.32 -15.84 -4.95
CA LYS A 10 13.75 -16.15 -4.74
C LYS A 10 14.33 -15.48 -3.52
N TRP A 11 13.93 -14.24 -3.23
CA TRP A 11 14.45 -13.45 -2.11
C TRP A 11 13.87 -13.84 -0.74
N ARG A 12 12.80 -14.61 -0.74
CA ARG A 12 12.11 -15.03 0.50
C ARG A 12 12.62 -16.35 1.07
N LYS A 13 13.58 -16.97 0.41
CA LYS A 13 14.20 -18.24 0.83
C LYS A 13 15.70 -18.12 0.70
N VAL A 14 16.42 -18.54 1.71
CA VAL A 14 17.90 -18.55 1.72
C VAL A 14 18.37 -19.97 1.87
N ARG A 15 19.29 -20.40 0.98
CA ARG A 15 19.94 -21.69 1.12
C ARG A 15 20.86 -21.68 2.33
N VAL A 16 20.75 -22.69 3.18
CA VAL A 16 21.56 -22.86 4.38
C VAL A 16 22.31 -24.17 4.34
N ALA A 17 23.43 -24.25 5.08
CA ALA A 17 24.19 -25.46 5.19
C ALA A 17 23.42 -26.53 5.98
N VAL A 18 23.53 -27.78 5.55
CA VAL A 18 22.91 -28.91 6.28
C VAL A 18 23.73 -29.16 7.53
N PRO A 19 23.11 -29.23 8.73
CA PRO A 19 23.80 -29.56 9.95
C PRO A 19 24.40 -30.97 9.89
N GLN A 20 25.48 -31.19 10.61
CA GLN A 20 26.07 -32.52 10.72
C GLN A 20 25.09 -33.52 11.34
N GLY A 21 25.05 -34.75 10.79
CA GLY A 21 24.19 -35.81 11.28
C GLY A 21 22.75 -35.76 10.77
N VAL A 22 22.40 -34.77 9.95
CA VAL A 22 21.09 -34.67 9.33
C VAL A 22 21.10 -35.36 7.98
N HIS A 23 20.18 -36.30 7.78
CA HIS A 23 20.00 -37.00 6.51
C HIS A 23 19.29 -36.10 5.50
N VAL A 24 19.93 -35.85 4.34
CA VAL A 24 19.32 -35.10 3.25
C VAL A 24 18.40 -36.03 2.44
N PRO A 25 17.10 -35.72 2.33
CA PRO A 25 16.20 -36.53 1.52
C PRO A 25 16.49 -36.39 0.03
N MET A 26 16.27 -37.45 -0.70
CA MET A 26 16.32 -37.45 -2.15
C MET A 26 14.98 -37.02 -2.72
N CYS A 27 15.02 -36.15 -3.71
CA CYS A 27 13.81 -35.77 -4.46
C CYS A 27 13.43 -36.84 -5.48
N PHE A 28 12.15 -36.85 -5.92
CA PHE A 28 11.71 -37.72 -7.02
C PHE A 28 12.37 -37.44 -8.37
N CYS A 29 12.93 -36.26 -8.54
CA CYS A 29 13.76 -35.94 -9.72
C CYS A 29 15.10 -36.67 -9.74
N GLY A 30 15.46 -37.39 -8.65
CA GLY A 30 16.71 -38.13 -8.52
C GLY A 30 17.87 -37.35 -7.87
N ASP A 31 17.68 -36.05 -7.62
CA ASP A 31 18.68 -35.19 -7.00
C ASP A 31 18.45 -35.06 -5.49
N LEU A 32 19.50 -34.71 -4.76
CA LEU A 32 19.39 -34.40 -3.33
C LEU A 32 18.67 -33.06 -3.15
N CYS A 33 17.78 -32.99 -2.14
CA CYS A 33 17.13 -31.75 -1.77
C CYS A 33 18.12 -30.75 -1.18
N LYS A 34 17.86 -29.47 -1.39
CA LYS A 34 18.57 -28.37 -0.72
C LYS A 34 17.84 -28.02 0.58
N LEU A 35 18.60 -27.62 1.60
CA LEU A 35 18.02 -27.04 2.81
C LEU A 35 17.89 -25.54 2.63
N VAL A 36 16.70 -25.01 2.86
CA VAL A 36 16.41 -23.58 2.76
C VAL A 36 15.76 -23.08 4.05
N GLN A 37 15.97 -21.81 4.34
CA GLN A 37 15.34 -21.12 5.47
C GLN A 37 14.30 -20.15 4.94
N SER A 38 13.12 -20.16 5.55
CA SER A 38 12.06 -19.22 5.21
C SER A 38 12.40 -17.81 5.71
N LYS A 39 12.23 -16.81 4.85
CA LYS A 39 12.34 -15.38 5.16
C LYS A 39 11.00 -14.67 5.02
N ILE A 40 9.93 -15.41 4.86
CA ILE A 40 8.58 -14.87 4.84
C ILE A 40 8.16 -14.57 6.28
N LEU A 41 7.85 -13.32 6.56
CA LEU A 41 7.34 -12.90 7.88
C LEU A 41 6.01 -13.60 8.18
N GLY A 42 5.98 -14.38 9.22
CA GLY A 42 4.83 -15.19 9.62
C GLY A 42 5.23 -16.34 10.52
N ASP A 43 4.37 -17.31 10.66
CA ASP A 43 4.53 -18.44 11.57
C ASP A 43 5.71 -19.37 11.22
N TYR A 44 6.21 -19.28 9.99
CA TYR A 44 7.32 -20.12 9.50
C TYR A 44 8.62 -19.34 9.30
N TYR A 45 8.67 -18.07 9.71
CA TYR A 45 9.88 -17.26 9.56
C TYR A 45 11.05 -17.89 10.33
N GLY A 46 12.21 -18.00 9.68
CA GLY A 46 13.42 -18.59 10.25
C GLY A 46 13.46 -20.12 10.23
N MET A 47 12.33 -20.79 10.01
CA MET A 47 12.29 -22.26 9.97
C MET A 47 12.92 -22.82 8.70
N ARG A 48 13.60 -23.96 8.83
CA ARG A 48 14.32 -24.64 7.77
C ARG A 48 13.55 -25.82 7.24
N PHE A 49 13.62 -26.01 5.93
CA PHE A 49 12.95 -27.13 5.26
C PHE A 49 13.73 -27.60 4.04
N PHE A 50 13.61 -28.86 3.70
CA PHE A 50 14.18 -29.44 2.50
C PHE A 50 13.28 -29.19 1.30
N MET A 51 13.88 -28.77 0.20
CA MET A 51 13.18 -28.41 -1.03
C MET A 51 13.95 -28.97 -2.24
N CYS A 52 13.23 -29.38 -3.27
CA CYS A 52 13.84 -29.79 -4.53
C CYS A 52 14.45 -28.57 -5.23
N ASP A 53 15.66 -28.74 -5.81
CA ASP A 53 16.30 -27.67 -6.59
C ASP A 53 15.47 -27.27 -7.82
N ASN A 54 14.82 -28.23 -8.45
CA ASN A 54 14.02 -28.01 -9.65
C ASN A 54 12.58 -27.51 -9.37
N PHE A 55 12.19 -27.41 -8.11
CA PHE A 55 10.82 -27.00 -7.73
C PHE A 55 10.48 -25.56 -8.19
N GLU A 56 11.47 -24.70 -8.30
CA GLU A 56 11.27 -23.31 -8.73
C GLU A 56 11.00 -23.19 -10.24
N TYR A 57 11.48 -24.16 -11.02
CA TYR A 57 11.40 -24.14 -12.48
C TYR A 57 10.24 -24.96 -13.03
N ASP A 58 9.93 -26.07 -12.38
CA ASP A 58 8.85 -26.96 -12.78
C ASP A 58 8.21 -27.57 -11.52
N PRO A 59 7.24 -26.89 -10.91
CA PRO A 59 6.59 -27.39 -9.71
C PRO A 59 5.87 -28.69 -10.07
N PRO A 60 6.22 -29.82 -9.43
CA PRO A 60 5.63 -31.10 -9.73
C PRO A 60 4.11 -31.04 -9.49
N LYS A 61 3.34 -31.51 -10.44
CA LYS A 61 1.88 -31.61 -10.38
C LYS A 61 1.38 -32.59 -9.31
N VAL A 62 2.27 -33.06 -8.46
CA VAL A 62 2.02 -34.18 -7.51
C VAL A 62 1.68 -33.65 -6.12
N SER A 63 0.80 -34.39 -5.51
CA SER A 63 0.11 -34.13 -4.24
C SER A 63 0.93 -33.51 -3.11
N ALA A 64 0.22 -32.83 -2.24
CA ALA A 64 0.71 -32.09 -1.07
C ALA A 64 1.62 -32.87 -0.10
N SER A 65 1.65 -34.19 -0.15
CA SER A 65 2.46 -35.04 0.73
C SER A 65 3.96 -35.04 0.42
N MET A 66 4.35 -34.48 -0.72
CA MET A 66 5.74 -34.45 -1.18
C MET A 66 6.38 -33.06 -1.14
N ARG A 67 5.66 -32.13 -0.63
CA ARG A 67 6.16 -30.76 -0.46
C ARG A 67 7.08 -30.71 0.74
N ALA A 68 8.07 -29.86 0.65
CA ALA A 68 8.97 -29.46 1.70
C ALA A 68 8.93 -30.27 2.99
N LYS A 69 9.91 -31.09 3.23
CA LYS A 69 10.09 -31.77 4.50
C LYS A 69 10.71 -30.77 5.49
N TRP A 70 9.95 -30.40 6.49
CA TRP A 70 10.42 -29.49 7.54
C TRP A 70 11.50 -30.15 8.40
N LEU A 71 12.60 -29.43 8.60
CA LEU A 71 13.65 -29.81 9.55
C LEU A 71 13.29 -29.30 10.95
N ASP A 72 12.82 -28.07 11.05
CA ASP A 72 12.40 -27.45 12.30
C ASP A 72 10.89 -27.70 12.49
N THR A 73 10.50 -28.07 13.71
CA THR A 73 9.10 -28.33 14.07
C THR A 73 8.42 -27.09 14.65
N GLU A 74 9.19 -26.18 15.21
CA GLU A 74 8.71 -24.96 15.82
C GLU A 74 9.60 -23.79 15.47
N GLN A 75 8.99 -22.61 15.44
CA GLN A 75 9.71 -21.34 15.26
C GLN A 75 10.45 -20.97 16.56
N SER A 76 11.68 -20.47 16.44
CA SER A 76 12.43 -20.01 17.61
C SER A 76 11.81 -18.75 18.24
N ASP A 77 12.03 -18.54 19.53
CA ASP A 77 11.49 -17.37 20.23
C ASP A 77 12.08 -16.06 19.70
N GLU A 78 13.34 -16.09 19.23
CA GLU A 78 13.97 -14.94 18.58
C GLU A 78 13.30 -14.59 17.25
N ASP A 79 12.97 -15.60 16.46
CA ASP A 79 12.27 -15.40 15.19
C ASP A 79 10.84 -14.90 15.40
N LYS A 80 10.13 -15.42 16.42
CA LYS A 80 8.80 -14.91 16.80
C LYS A 80 8.87 -13.45 17.23
N ALA A 81 9.82 -13.08 18.06
CA ALA A 81 10.00 -11.69 18.49
C ALA A 81 10.34 -10.77 17.31
N HIS A 82 11.16 -11.24 16.37
CA HIS A 82 11.49 -10.50 15.17
C HIS A 82 10.24 -10.25 14.30
N VAL A 83 9.42 -11.26 14.07
CA VAL A 83 8.17 -11.15 13.32
C VAL A 83 7.21 -10.17 13.98
N GLU A 84 7.06 -10.23 15.29
CA GLU A 84 6.21 -9.30 16.05
C GLU A 84 6.70 -7.85 15.95
N HIS A 85 8.01 -7.65 16.07
CA HIS A 85 8.62 -6.33 15.92
C HIS A 85 8.39 -5.75 14.51
N GLU A 86 8.61 -6.53 13.46
CA GLU A 86 8.38 -6.11 12.09
C GLU A 86 6.90 -5.83 11.81
N ALA A 87 6.00 -6.65 12.34
CA ALA A 87 4.56 -6.43 12.25
C ALA A 87 4.13 -5.13 12.96
N ALA A 88 4.67 -4.87 14.14
CA ALA A 88 4.40 -3.62 14.87
C ALA A 88 4.92 -2.39 14.11
N SER A 89 6.13 -2.48 13.58
CA SER A 89 6.74 -1.43 12.76
C SER A 89 5.94 -1.15 11.49
N ALA A 90 5.45 -2.19 10.82
CA ALA A 90 4.60 -2.08 9.64
C ALA A 90 3.27 -1.40 9.97
N ARG A 91 2.62 -1.78 11.09
CA ARG A 91 1.39 -1.13 11.56
C ARG A 91 1.61 0.35 11.87
N ALA A 92 2.71 0.69 12.54
CA ALA A 92 3.04 2.08 12.86
C ALA A 92 3.29 2.93 11.60
N ARG A 93 3.97 2.36 10.59
CA ARG A 93 4.16 3.03 9.29
C ARG A 93 2.82 3.26 8.58
N TRP A 94 1.98 2.24 8.57
CA TRP A 94 0.65 2.33 7.92
C TRP A 94 -0.23 3.39 8.59
N GLN A 95 -0.27 3.43 9.93
CA GLN A 95 -1.03 4.44 10.68
C GLN A 95 -0.54 5.86 10.36
N ARG A 96 0.77 6.07 10.27
CA ARG A 96 1.33 7.38 9.88
C ARG A 96 0.90 7.78 8.48
N MET A 97 1.00 6.88 7.50
CA MET A 97 0.56 7.14 6.13
C MET A 97 -0.92 7.51 6.06
N MET A 98 -1.78 6.77 6.76
CA MET A 98 -3.22 7.07 6.81
C MET A 98 -3.49 8.44 7.42
N HIS A 99 -2.78 8.78 8.49
CA HIS A 99 -2.93 10.09 9.13
C HIS A 99 -2.47 11.24 8.21
N GLU A 100 -1.34 11.07 7.53
CA GLU A 100 -0.85 12.05 6.55
C GLU A 100 -1.82 12.25 5.39
N GLU A 101 -2.38 11.14 4.86
CA GLU A 101 -3.37 11.19 3.80
C GLU A 101 -4.66 11.92 4.23
N GLU A 102 -5.11 11.67 5.46
CA GLU A 102 -6.28 12.36 6.01
C GLU A 102 -6.03 13.87 6.19
N GLN A 103 -4.85 14.23 6.70
CA GLN A 103 -4.46 15.63 6.83
C GLN A 103 -4.34 16.31 5.46
N GLU A 104 -3.80 15.63 4.46
CA GLU A 104 -3.71 16.19 3.11
C GLU A 104 -5.10 16.39 2.50
N LYS A 105 -6.01 15.44 2.67
CA LYS A 105 -7.41 15.57 2.24
C LYS A 105 -8.08 16.77 2.92
N LYS A 106 -7.83 16.97 4.21
CA LYS A 106 -8.37 18.11 4.95
C LYS A 106 -7.80 19.43 4.41
N ARG A 107 -6.48 19.54 4.24
CA ARG A 107 -5.83 20.72 3.66
C ARG A 107 -6.39 21.06 2.27
N LYS A 108 -6.59 20.07 1.41
CA LYS A 108 -7.18 20.28 0.08
C LYS A 108 -8.60 20.82 0.15
N LYS A 109 -9.42 20.32 1.07
CA LYS A 109 -10.78 20.82 1.30
C LYS A 109 -10.78 22.26 1.81
N ASP A 110 -9.93 22.57 2.77
CA ASP A 110 -9.80 23.91 3.33
C ASP A 110 -9.34 24.92 2.26
N GLN A 111 -8.38 24.54 1.44
CA GLN A 111 -7.92 25.36 0.31
C GLN A 111 -9.02 25.59 -0.73
N GLU A 112 -9.80 24.56 -1.04
CA GLU A 112 -10.93 24.70 -1.98
C GLU A 112 -12.03 25.61 -1.42
N GLU A 113 -12.31 25.50 -0.13
CA GLU A 113 -13.28 26.38 0.53
C GLU A 113 -12.83 27.84 0.54
N ILE A 114 -11.55 28.09 0.85
CA ILE A 114 -10.97 29.42 0.78
C ILE A 114 -11.08 29.98 -0.65
N ARG A 115 -10.72 29.19 -1.67
CA ARG A 115 -10.84 29.61 -3.06
C ARG A 115 -12.27 29.98 -3.43
N LYS A 116 -13.25 29.16 -3.03
CA LYS A 116 -14.67 29.45 -3.29
C LYS A 116 -15.13 30.76 -2.62
N ARG A 117 -14.67 31.03 -1.40
CA ARG A 117 -14.97 32.29 -0.71
C ARG A 117 -14.35 33.48 -1.45
N PHE A 118 -13.13 33.38 -1.93
CA PHE A 118 -12.50 34.44 -2.73
C PHE A 118 -13.28 34.70 -4.02
N GLU A 119 -13.63 33.68 -4.76
CA GLU A 119 -14.42 33.79 -6.00
C GLU A 119 -15.81 34.40 -5.75
N GLU A 120 -16.40 34.14 -4.60
CA GLU A 120 -17.69 34.74 -4.22
C GLU A 120 -17.57 36.22 -3.87
N VAL A 121 -16.53 36.58 -3.13
CA VAL A 121 -16.25 38.00 -2.82
C VAL A 121 -15.96 38.78 -4.11
N GLU A 122 -15.14 38.27 -5.00
CA GLU A 122 -14.90 38.93 -6.30
C GLU A 122 -16.19 39.11 -7.12
N ARG A 123 -17.05 38.09 -7.12
CA ARG A 123 -18.36 38.21 -7.81
C ARG A 123 -19.25 39.28 -7.17
N GLN A 124 -19.30 39.37 -5.85
CA GLN A 124 -20.06 40.39 -5.15
C GLN A 124 -19.53 41.79 -5.44
N GLU A 125 -18.21 41.99 -5.34
CA GLU A 125 -17.58 43.27 -5.69
C GLU A 125 -17.82 43.67 -7.15
N ALA A 126 -17.73 42.72 -8.09
CA ALA A 126 -18.03 42.98 -9.48
C ALA A 126 -19.49 43.38 -9.71
N GLN A 127 -20.45 42.76 -9.01
CA GLN A 127 -21.84 43.11 -9.05
C GLN A 127 -22.09 44.52 -8.48
N GLU A 128 -21.46 44.84 -7.35
CA GLU A 128 -21.58 46.19 -6.75
C GLU A 128 -20.99 47.28 -7.67
N ARG A 129 -19.84 47.00 -8.30
CA ARG A 129 -19.26 47.96 -9.29
C ARG A 129 -20.20 48.17 -10.48
N ARG A 130 -20.82 47.08 -10.99
CA ARG A 130 -21.83 47.20 -12.07
C ARG A 130 -23.08 47.94 -11.62
N ALA A 131 -23.58 47.68 -10.43
CA ALA A 131 -24.74 48.39 -9.86
C ALA A 131 -24.45 49.88 -9.65
N LYS A 132 -23.28 50.23 -9.12
CA LYS A 132 -22.84 51.63 -8.97
C LYS A 132 -22.65 52.33 -10.31
N ALA A 133 -22.17 51.64 -11.34
CA ALA A 133 -22.03 52.22 -12.68
C ALA A 133 -23.40 52.40 -13.39
N ALA A 134 -24.36 51.52 -13.15
CA ALA A 134 -25.71 51.60 -13.76
C ALA A 134 -26.64 52.62 -13.04
N GLY A 135 -26.36 52.94 -11.76
CA GLY A 135 -27.18 53.82 -10.96
C GLY A 135 -27.49 55.22 -11.52
N PRO A 136 -26.53 55.97 -12.10
CA PRO A 136 -26.81 57.29 -12.62
C PRO A 136 -27.60 57.30 -13.95
N GLU A 137 -27.51 56.27 -14.75
CA GLU A 137 -28.30 56.16 -16.00
C GLU A 137 -29.74 55.72 -15.79
N ALA A 138 -29.98 54.85 -14.83
CA ALA A 138 -31.36 54.41 -14.50
C ALA A 138 -32.20 55.55 -13.94
N ILE A 139 -31.61 56.49 -13.20
CA ILE A 139 -32.24 57.69 -12.67
C ILE A 139 -32.56 58.67 -13.77
N ARG A 140 -31.70 58.78 -14.82
CA ARG A 140 -31.95 59.67 -15.97
C ARG A 140 -33.08 59.24 -16.86
N LYS A 141 -33.33 57.94 -17.03
CA LYS A 141 -34.38 57.41 -17.89
C LYS A 141 -35.80 57.43 -17.25
N GLY A 142 -35.90 57.57 -15.94
CA GLY A 142 -37.18 57.49 -15.22
C GLY A 142 -37.84 58.83 -14.84
N LYS A 143 -37.24 59.97 -15.12
CA LYS A 143 -37.66 61.26 -14.51
C LYS A 143 -38.20 62.32 -15.45
N TYR A 144 -38.61 62.01 -16.68
CA TYR A 144 -39.37 62.97 -17.48
C TYR A 144 -40.69 62.35 -17.92
N PRO A 145 -41.82 62.75 -17.27
CA PRO A 145 -43.14 62.51 -17.91
C PRO A 145 -43.18 63.32 -19.21
N ARG A 146 -43.43 62.63 -20.31
CA ARG A 146 -43.73 63.29 -21.57
C ARG A 146 -45.05 64.08 -21.39
N CYS A 147 -44.94 65.39 -21.42
CA CYS A 147 -46.12 66.22 -21.65
C CYS A 147 -46.62 65.94 -23.05
N THR A 148 -47.73 65.26 -23.22
CA THR A 148 -48.52 65.24 -24.42
C THR A 148 -49.47 66.48 -24.41
N GLN A 149 -49.22 67.40 -25.33
CA GLN A 149 -50.26 68.30 -25.79
C GLN A 149 -51.19 67.55 -26.75
#